data_899904bf0525339f3dace9752056018f
#
_entry.id   899904bf0525339f3dace9752056018f
#
_cell.length_a   1.000
_cell.length_b   1.000
_cell.length_c   1.000
_cell.angle_alpha   90.00
_cell.angle_beta   90.00
_cell.angle_gamma   90.00
#
_symmetry.space_group_name_H-M   'P 1'
#
loop_
_entity.id
_entity.type
_entity.pdbx_description
1 polymer ?
#
loop_
_entity_poly.entity_id
_entity_poly.type
_entity_poly.pdbx_seq_one_letter_code
_entity_poly.pdbx_strand_id
1 'polypeptide(L)'
;VAFVGVCMLLVGGYSIPTLLLAHGYAGIPEHVDGRWHYWFIEVFAYLVVLATLLLAIPQVRRIERKAQYLFPLVLFAALLLFRYRVLLIDGGANLRFKAHGVAWIFVLGWLIHRSTDRWKQLATSALCLVTIPGSFDRPQREWFIIVGLLALIWAKELPLPRLAIWPTATVAGASMWILISHFRVFPPLSRNLPIGVAFALTIAAGVVVWRLTELAGRWGSRLIDARRDRRMARPAEVRGPVVPSLQNIG
;
A
#
# COMPACT_ATOMS: atom_id res chain seq x y z
N VAL A 1 7.20 -4.33 6.73
CA VAL A 1 8.53 -4.89 7.09
C VAL A 1 8.42 -5.75 8.35
N ALA A 2 7.97 -5.22 9.52
CA ALA A 2 7.89 -6.02 10.77
C ALA A 2 7.02 -7.27 10.64
N PHE A 3 5.83 -7.18 10.02
CA PHE A 3 4.95 -8.33 9.79
C PHE A 3 5.59 -9.37 8.87
N VAL A 4 6.20 -8.94 7.77
CA VAL A 4 6.94 -9.83 6.86
C VAL A 4 8.09 -10.50 7.60
N GLY A 5 8.80 -9.76 8.46
CA GLY A 5 9.85 -10.30 9.32
C GLY A 5 9.33 -11.38 10.29
N VAL A 6 8.19 -11.14 10.94
CA VAL A 6 7.53 -12.15 11.80
C VAL A 6 7.11 -13.38 11.00
N CYS A 7 6.52 -13.19 9.81
CA CYS A 7 6.18 -14.32 8.93
C CYS A 7 7.42 -15.10 8.48
N MET A 8 8.54 -14.42 8.21
CA MET A 8 9.82 -15.09 7.89
C MET A 8 10.34 -15.95 9.03
N LEU A 9 10.25 -15.44 10.26
CA LEU A 9 10.71 -16.15 11.46
C LEU A 9 9.83 -17.35 11.80
N LEU A 10 8.50 -17.21 11.66
CA LEU A 10 7.53 -18.24 12.08
C LEU A 10 7.29 -19.32 11.02
N VAL A 11 7.33 -18.97 9.74
CA VAL A 11 6.92 -19.88 8.65
C VAL A 11 8.10 -20.34 7.79
N GLY A 12 9.23 -19.64 7.87
CA GLY A 12 10.39 -19.88 7.03
C GLY A 12 10.12 -19.63 5.52
N GLY A 13 11.16 -19.61 4.72
CA GLY A 13 11.00 -19.65 3.27
C GLY A 13 10.87 -18.32 2.53
N TYR A 14 11.06 -17.19 3.20
CA TYR A 14 11.21 -15.89 2.54
C TYR A 14 12.69 -15.50 2.46
N SER A 15 13.07 -14.86 1.35
CA SER A 15 14.43 -14.36 1.15
C SER A 15 14.60 -12.96 1.77
N ILE A 16 15.85 -12.58 2.08
CA ILE A 16 16.18 -11.23 2.56
C ILE A 16 15.69 -10.14 1.57
N PRO A 17 15.82 -10.29 0.23
CA PRO A 17 15.24 -9.34 -0.72
C PRO A 17 13.72 -9.16 -0.58
N THR A 18 12.98 -10.21 -0.26
CA THR A 18 11.54 -10.10 0.00
C THR A 18 11.25 -9.27 1.26
N LEU A 19 12.07 -9.43 2.32
CA LEU A 19 11.98 -8.61 3.53
C LEU A 19 12.25 -7.13 3.25
N LEU A 20 13.22 -6.86 2.36
CA LEU A 20 13.62 -5.51 1.97
C LEU A 20 12.71 -4.93 0.88
N LEU A 21 11.66 -5.64 0.47
CA LEU A 21 10.78 -5.25 -0.66
C LEU A 21 11.58 -5.02 -1.96
N ALA A 22 12.58 -5.85 -2.23
CA ALA A 22 13.47 -5.74 -3.38
C ALA A 22 13.49 -7.01 -4.24
N HIS A 23 12.53 -7.91 -4.05
CA HIS A 23 12.47 -9.19 -4.74
C HIS A 23 12.36 -9.04 -6.26
N GLY A 24 11.50 -8.14 -6.74
CA GLY A 24 11.27 -7.91 -8.17
C GLY A 24 12.48 -7.35 -8.92
N TYR A 25 13.46 -6.77 -8.21
CA TYR A 25 14.67 -6.19 -8.79
C TYR A 25 15.94 -6.97 -8.45
N ALA A 26 15.92 -7.87 -7.48
CA ALA A 26 17.08 -8.65 -7.06
C ALA A 26 17.43 -9.81 -8.00
N GLY A 27 16.71 -9.97 -9.12
CA GLY A 27 16.98 -11.01 -10.12
C GLY A 27 16.77 -12.45 -9.63
N ILE A 28 16.05 -12.66 -8.54
CA ILE A 28 15.73 -13.98 -8.04
C ILE A 28 14.75 -14.66 -9.01
N PRO A 29 14.99 -15.90 -9.45
CA PRO A 29 14.11 -16.58 -10.39
C PRO A 29 12.68 -16.62 -9.90
N GLU A 30 11.73 -16.22 -10.74
CA GLU A 30 10.30 -16.08 -10.45
C GLU A 30 9.64 -17.41 -10.02
N HIS A 31 10.32 -18.53 -10.22
CA HIS A 31 9.80 -19.89 -10.09
C HIS A 31 10.08 -20.55 -8.74
N VAL A 32 10.65 -19.84 -7.78
CA VAL A 32 10.85 -20.41 -6.45
C VAL A 32 9.52 -20.44 -5.72
N ASP A 33 8.75 -21.49 -5.96
CA ASP A 33 7.62 -22.00 -5.15
C ASP A 33 6.49 -21.01 -4.85
N GLY A 34 5.97 -20.26 -5.83
CA GLY A 34 4.76 -19.43 -5.57
C GLY A 34 4.92 -18.41 -4.45
N ARG A 35 6.15 -18.09 -4.03
CA ARG A 35 6.46 -17.24 -2.88
C ARG A 35 6.40 -15.76 -3.17
N TRP A 36 6.23 -15.38 -4.44
CA TRP A 36 6.16 -13.97 -4.85
C TRP A 36 4.77 -13.34 -4.70
N HIS A 37 4.02 -13.77 -3.71
CA HIS A 37 2.67 -13.27 -3.45
C HIS A 37 2.65 -11.82 -2.95
N TYR A 38 3.79 -11.30 -2.48
CA TYR A 38 3.89 -9.94 -1.95
C TYR A 38 4.36 -8.88 -2.95
N TRP A 39 4.51 -9.25 -4.25
CA TRP A 39 4.87 -8.30 -5.30
C TRP A 39 4.02 -7.03 -5.29
N PHE A 40 2.72 -7.16 -5.00
CA PHE A 40 1.80 -6.03 -4.93
C PHE A 40 2.20 -5.03 -3.85
N ILE A 41 2.60 -5.51 -2.66
CA ILE A 41 3.02 -4.65 -1.54
C ILE A 41 4.31 -3.94 -1.88
N GLU A 42 5.25 -4.64 -2.49
CA GLU A 42 6.52 -4.09 -2.97
C GLU A 42 6.27 -2.97 -3.98
N VAL A 43 5.51 -3.26 -5.02
CA VAL A 43 5.14 -2.30 -6.05
C VAL A 43 4.38 -1.11 -5.48
N PHE A 44 3.41 -1.35 -4.60
CA PHE A 44 2.66 -0.29 -3.94
C PHE A 44 3.57 0.62 -3.11
N ALA A 45 4.49 0.04 -2.34
CA ALA A 45 5.46 0.81 -1.56
C ALA A 45 6.32 1.71 -2.47
N TYR A 46 6.84 1.18 -3.58
CA TYR A 46 7.61 1.97 -4.55
C TYR A 46 6.79 3.11 -5.15
N LEU A 47 5.54 2.86 -5.53
CA LEU A 47 4.67 3.89 -6.11
C LEU A 47 4.35 4.98 -5.10
N VAL A 48 4.11 4.63 -3.83
CA VAL A 48 3.89 5.62 -2.76
C VAL A 48 5.15 6.44 -2.50
N VAL A 49 6.32 5.81 -2.40
CA VAL A 49 7.59 6.52 -2.23
C VAL A 49 7.85 7.43 -3.42
N LEU A 50 7.71 6.93 -4.65
CA LEU A 50 7.91 7.72 -5.87
C LEU A 50 6.95 8.91 -5.95
N ALA A 51 5.66 8.72 -5.66
CA ALA A 51 4.67 9.79 -5.62
C ALA A 51 5.01 10.83 -4.55
N THR A 52 5.47 10.37 -3.37
CA THR A 52 5.90 11.26 -2.28
C THR A 52 7.11 12.10 -2.68
N LEU A 53 8.13 11.47 -3.27
CA LEU A 53 9.31 12.16 -3.76
C LEU A 53 8.98 13.15 -4.89
N LEU A 54 8.12 12.74 -5.83
CA LEU A 54 7.64 13.59 -6.90
C LEU A 54 6.93 14.84 -6.35
N LEU A 55 6.03 14.67 -5.37
CA LEU A 55 5.31 15.79 -4.75
C LEU A 55 6.15 16.56 -3.71
N ALA A 56 7.30 16.04 -3.28
CA ALA A 56 8.26 16.79 -2.47
C ALA A 56 8.95 17.92 -3.27
N ILE A 57 9.00 17.80 -4.60
CA ILE A 57 9.55 18.83 -5.50
C ILE A 57 8.59 20.03 -5.52
N PRO A 58 9.02 21.24 -5.07
CA PRO A 58 8.11 22.38 -4.92
C PRO A 58 7.41 22.80 -6.23
N GLN A 59 8.12 22.69 -7.37
CA GLN A 59 7.60 23.01 -8.70
C GLN A 59 6.46 22.05 -9.08
N VAL A 60 6.64 20.75 -8.89
CA VAL A 60 5.65 19.71 -9.19
C VAL A 60 4.42 19.90 -8.31
N ARG A 61 4.62 20.12 -7.01
CA ARG A 61 3.53 20.39 -6.08
C ARG A 61 2.74 21.65 -6.43
N ARG A 62 3.41 22.68 -6.96
CA ARG A 62 2.75 23.89 -7.44
C ARG A 62 1.90 23.63 -8.68
N ILE A 63 2.41 22.84 -9.63
CA ILE A 63 1.69 22.44 -10.85
C ILE A 63 0.47 21.57 -10.46
N GLU A 64 0.66 20.57 -9.61
CA GLU A 64 -0.43 19.70 -9.12
C GLU A 64 -1.55 20.51 -8.47
N ARG A 65 -1.22 21.48 -7.61
CA ARG A 65 -2.22 22.35 -6.95
C ARG A 65 -3.00 23.22 -7.94
N LYS A 66 -2.36 23.69 -9.02
CA LYS A 66 -3.01 24.51 -10.04
C LYS A 66 -3.84 23.69 -11.02
N ALA A 67 -3.39 22.49 -11.35
CA ALA A 67 -3.96 21.63 -12.39
C ALA A 67 -4.33 20.25 -11.81
N GLN A 68 -5.13 20.23 -10.75
CA GLN A 68 -5.41 19.04 -9.93
C GLN A 68 -5.91 17.80 -10.68
N TYR A 69 -6.63 17.99 -11.79
CA TYR A 69 -7.09 16.89 -12.64
C TYR A 69 -6.17 16.68 -13.84
N LEU A 70 -5.68 17.76 -14.44
CA LEU A 70 -4.86 17.68 -15.65
C LEU A 70 -3.49 17.08 -15.37
N PHE A 71 -2.89 17.36 -14.20
CA PHE A 71 -1.59 16.82 -13.81
C PHE A 71 -1.60 15.28 -13.76
N PRO A 72 -2.49 14.62 -12.99
CA PRO A 72 -2.55 13.17 -13.02
C PRO A 72 -3.04 12.60 -14.36
N LEU A 73 -3.82 13.35 -15.16
CA LEU A 73 -4.22 12.92 -16.50
C LEU A 73 -3.01 12.83 -17.46
N VAL A 74 -2.15 13.84 -17.47
CA VAL A 74 -0.92 13.82 -18.28
C VAL A 74 0.02 12.72 -17.81
N LEU A 75 0.18 12.56 -16.50
CA LEU A 75 0.98 11.48 -15.92
C LEU A 75 0.43 10.11 -16.30
N PHE A 76 -0.89 9.93 -16.24
CA PHE A 76 -1.56 8.71 -16.67
C PHE A 76 -1.29 8.40 -18.15
N ALA A 77 -1.47 9.39 -19.03
CA ALA A 77 -1.19 9.24 -20.46
C ALA A 77 0.27 8.86 -20.73
N ALA A 78 1.23 9.47 -20.02
CA ALA A 78 2.64 9.13 -20.11
C ALA A 78 2.90 7.69 -19.66
N LEU A 79 2.26 7.24 -18.56
CA LEU A 79 2.43 5.88 -18.07
C LEU A 79 1.77 4.80 -18.93
N LEU A 80 0.77 5.17 -19.75
CA LEU A 80 0.20 4.25 -20.74
C LEU A 80 1.21 3.85 -21.82
N LEU A 81 2.27 4.64 -22.06
CA LEU A 81 3.35 4.26 -22.98
C LEU A 81 4.06 2.98 -22.52
N PHE A 82 4.23 2.80 -21.20
CA PHE A 82 4.74 1.54 -20.64
C PHE A 82 3.70 0.42 -20.72
N ARG A 83 2.45 0.73 -20.45
CA ARG A 83 1.33 -0.22 -20.53
C ARG A 83 1.22 -0.84 -21.93
N TYR A 84 1.28 -0.01 -22.97
CA TYR A 84 1.17 -0.44 -24.36
C TYR A 84 2.52 -0.84 -24.98
N ARG A 85 3.58 -0.97 -24.17
CA ARG A 85 4.92 -1.37 -24.61
C ARG A 85 5.55 -0.46 -25.67
N VAL A 86 5.13 0.79 -25.73
CA VAL A 86 5.77 1.81 -26.58
C VAL A 86 7.16 2.15 -26.05
N LEU A 87 7.28 2.24 -24.73
CA LEU A 87 8.54 2.36 -24.02
C LEU A 87 8.85 1.02 -23.34
N LEU A 88 9.82 0.29 -23.88
CA LEU A 88 10.27 -0.99 -23.34
C LEU A 88 11.46 -0.76 -22.41
N ILE A 89 11.24 -1.04 -21.13
CA ILE A 89 12.29 -1.23 -20.15
C ILE A 89 12.33 -2.74 -19.84
N ASP A 90 13.47 -3.36 -19.78
CA ASP A 90 13.65 -4.79 -19.46
C ASP A 90 13.02 -5.77 -20.47
N GLY A 91 12.99 -5.44 -21.77
CA GLY A 91 12.46 -6.32 -22.81
C GLY A 91 10.96 -6.64 -22.70
N GLY A 92 10.22 -5.95 -21.82
CA GLY A 92 8.77 -6.09 -21.67
C GLY A 92 8.29 -7.38 -21.00
N ALA A 93 9.18 -8.20 -20.47
CA ALA A 93 8.80 -9.40 -19.71
C ALA A 93 8.20 -9.01 -18.34
N ASN A 94 7.09 -9.68 -17.98
CA ASN A 94 6.47 -9.57 -16.65
C ASN A 94 6.11 -8.14 -16.18
N LEU A 95 5.80 -7.23 -17.12
CA LEU A 95 5.43 -5.83 -16.82
C LEU A 95 4.33 -5.69 -15.79
N ARG A 96 3.38 -6.64 -15.75
CA ARG A 96 2.26 -6.63 -14.80
C ARG A 96 2.68 -6.74 -13.34
N PHE A 97 3.90 -7.15 -13.07
CA PHE A 97 4.44 -7.31 -11.73
C PHE A 97 5.48 -6.25 -11.38
N LYS A 98 5.80 -5.34 -12.29
CA LYS A 98 6.78 -4.28 -12.08
C LYS A 98 6.10 -2.94 -11.85
N ALA A 99 6.70 -2.09 -11.02
CA ALA A 99 6.13 -0.80 -10.64
C ALA A 99 5.79 0.07 -11.87
N HIS A 100 6.67 0.16 -12.85
CA HIS A 100 6.42 0.94 -14.07
C HIS A 100 5.29 0.36 -14.94
N GLY A 101 5.09 -0.98 -14.93
CA GLY A 101 4.03 -1.62 -15.68
C GLY A 101 2.62 -1.42 -15.10
N VAL A 102 2.50 -1.17 -13.79
CA VAL A 102 1.20 -0.97 -13.11
C VAL A 102 1.01 0.43 -12.55
N ALA A 103 2.00 1.32 -12.69
CA ALA A 103 1.93 2.70 -12.21
C ALA A 103 0.72 3.48 -12.77
N TRP A 104 0.31 3.17 -13.99
CA TRP A 104 -0.88 3.78 -14.60
C TRP A 104 -2.17 3.48 -13.80
N ILE A 105 -2.31 2.29 -13.18
CA ILE A 105 -3.45 1.95 -12.33
C ILE A 105 -3.45 2.81 -11.05
N PHE A 106 -2.27 3.02 -10.47
CA PHE A 106 -2.11 3.89 -9.30
C PHE A 106 -2.53 5.33 -9.62
N VAL A 107 -2.09 5.86 -10.77
CA VAL A 107 -2.47 7.20 -11.22
C VAL A 107 -3.92 7.28 -11.64
N LEU A 108 -4.51 6.20 -12.17
CA LEU A 108 -5.95 6.11 -12.41
C LEU A 108 -6.74 6.27 -11.10
N GLY A 109 -6.30 5.66 -10.01
CA GLY A 109 -6.85 5.88 -8.67
C GLY A 109 -6.77 7.36 -8.23
N TRP A 110 -5.66 8.05 -8.56
CA TRP A 110 -5.53 9.48 -8.32
C TRP A 110 -6.52 10.31 -9.15
N LEU A 111 -6.70 9.99 -10.45
CA LEU A 111 -7.72 10.61 -11.31
C LEU A 111 -9.13 10.42 -10.75
N ILE A 112 -9.47 9.22 -10.28
CA ILE A 112 -10.76 8.94 -9.64
C ILE A 112 -10.96 9.85 -8.43
N HIS A 113 -9.97 9.98 -7.58
CA HIS A 113 -10.03 10.89 -6.41
C HIS A 113 -10.23 12.36 -6.82
N ARG A 114 -9.65 12.80 -7.95
CA ARG A 114 -9.78 14.16 -8.48
C ARG A 114 -11.01 14.38 -9.37
N SER A 115 -11.81 13.36 -9.62
CA SER A 115 -13.03 13.43 -10.44
C SER A 115 -14.19 13.99 -9.62
N THR A 116 -14.19 15.32 -9.40
CA THR A 116 -15.19 16.02 -8.59
C THR A 116 -16.44 16.42 -9.39
N ASP A 117 -16.27 16.74 -10.67
CA ASP A 117 -17.31 17.26 -11.54
C ASP A 117 -17.79 16.19 -12.52
N ARG A 118 -19.03 16.29 -13.00
CA ARG A 118 -19.64 15.27 -13.88
C ARG A 118 -18.82 15.00 -15.14
N TRP A 119 -18.26 16.03 -15.78
CA TRP A 119 -17.45 15.82 -16.97
C TRP A 119 -16.15 15.05 -16.66
N LYS A 120 -15.52 15.31 -15.50
CA LYS A 120 -14.32 14.56 -15.05
C LYS A 120 -14.67 13.12 -14.71
N GLN A 121 -15.84 12.90 -14.09
CA GLN A 121 -16.34 11.56 -13.82
C GLN A 121 -16.59 10.78 -15.12
N LEU A 122 -17.22 11.39 -16.11
CA LEU A 122 -17.44 10.80 -17.43
C LEU A 122 -16.12 10.49 -18.13
N ALA A 123 -15.19 11.46 -18.17
CA ALA A 123 -13.87 11.28 -18.78
C ALA A 123 -13.09 10.15 -18.11
N THR A 124 -13.05 10.12 -16.77
CA THR A 124 -12.35 9.07 -16.01
C THR A 124 -13.04 7.71 -16.19
N SER A 125 -14.38 7.66 -16.27
CA SER A 125 -15.12 6.43 -16.59
C SER A 125 -14.76 5.90 -17.98
N ALA A 126 -14.69 6.78 -19.00
CA ALA A 126 -14.26 6.41 -20.33
C ALA A 126 -12.82 5.86 -20.34
N LEU A 127 -11.89 6.50 -19.59
CA LEU A 127 -10.54 5.99 -19.42
C LEU A 127 -10.53 4.59 -18.79
N CYS A 128 -11.33 4.32 -17.76
CA CYS A 128 -11.45 2.98 -17.16
C CYS A 128 -11.91 1.95 -18.20
N LEU A 129 -12.96 2.28 -18.97
CA LEU A 129 -13.53 1.39 -19.98
C LEU A 129 -12.57 1.07 -21.13
N VAL A 130 -11.72 2.02 -21.50
CA VAL A 130 -10.78 1.87 -22.63
C VAL A 130 -9.47 1.21 -22.19
N THR A 131 -8.97 1.53 -20.99
CA THR A 131 -7.60 1.11 -20.60
C THR A 131 -7.54 -0.17 -19.80
N ILE A 132 -8.59 -0.58 -19.10
CA ILE A 132 -8.57 -1.81 -18.29
C ILE A 132 -8.69 -3.08 -19.12
N PRO A 133 -9.53 -3.15 -20.18
CA PRO A 133 -9.61 -4.35 -20.99
C PRO A 133 -8.25 -4.79 -21.54
N GLY A 134 -8.00 -6.11 -21.49
CA GLY A 134 -6.71 -6.70 -21.89
C GLY A 134 -5.55 -6.46 -20.91
N SER A 135 -5.81 -5.94 -19.68
CA SER A 135 -4.77 -5.75 -18.65
C SER A 135 -4.59 -6.98 -17.75
N PHE A 136 -5.65 -7.75 -17.59
CA PHE A 136 -5.69 -8.92 -16.70
C PHE A 136 -6.16 -10.13 -17.52
N ASP A 137 -5.53 -11.26 -17.38
CA ASP A 137 -5.72 -12.45 -18.22
C ASP A 137 -7.15 -13.03 -18.29
N ARG A 138 -8.10 -12.47 -17.54
CA ARG A 138 -9.49 -12.96 -17.44
C ARG A 138 -10.50 -11.83 -17.61
N PRO A 139 -11.35 -11.85 -18.64
CA PRO A 139 -12.34 -10.80 -18.88
C PRO A 139 -13.30 -10.57 -17.69
N GLN A 140 -13.71 -11.64 -16.99
CA GLN A 140 -14.59 -11.51 -15.81
C GLN A 140 -13.94 -10.67 -14.72
N ARG A 141 -12.64 -10.84 -14.49
CA ARG A 141 -11.86 -10.06 -13.53
C ARG A 141 -11.78 -8.58 -13.94
N GLU A 142 -11.60 -8.33 -15.22
CA GLU A 142 -11.54 -6.97 -15.77
C GLU A 142 -12.87 -6.24 -15.57
N TRP A 143 -13.97 -6.87 -15.90
CA TRP A 143 -15.31 -6.32 -15.67
C TRP A 143 -15.59 -6.05 -14.20
N PHE A 144 -15.19 -6.96 -13.31
CA PHE A 144 -15.33 -6.75 -11.88
C PHE A 144 -14.57 -5.52 -11.39
N ILE A 145 -13.33 -5.33 -11.89
CA ILE A 145 -12.50 -4.15 -11.58
C ILE A 145 -13.14 -2.89 -12.14
N ILE A 146 -13.61 -2.91 -13.40
CA ILE A 146 -14.27 -1.76 -14.03
C ILE A 146 -15.49 -1.34 -13.22
N VAL A 147 -16.38 -2.28 -12.88
CA VAL A 147 -17.58 -1.99 -12.09
C VAL A 147 -17.20 -1.39 -10.73
N GLY A 148 -16.20 -1.94 -10.05
CA GLY A 148 -15.69 -1.40 -8.79
C GLY A 148 -15.17 0.03 -8.92
N LEU A 149 -14.39 0.33 -9.96
CA LEU A 149 -13.87 1.68 -10.21
C LEU A 149 -14.97 2.66 -10.60
N LEU A 150 -15.93 2.25 -11.42
CA LEU A 150 -17.10 3.07 -11.75
C LEU A 150 -17.94 3.36 -10.50
N ALA A 151 -18.11 2.37 -9.61
CA ALA A 151 -18.78 2.59 -8.33
C ALA A 151 -18.02 3.64 -7.48
N LEU A 152 -16.68 3.61 -7.44
CA LEU A 152 -15.89 4.61 -6.72
C LEU A 152 -16.00 6.02 -7.35
N ILE A 153 -16.16 6.12 -8.66
CA ILE A 153 -16.33 7.40 -9.37
C ILE A 153 -17.70 8.02 -9.06
N TRP A 154 -18.77 7.19 -9.09
CA TRP A 154 -20.14 7.68 -9.06
C TRP A 154 -20.80 7.60 -7.70
N ALA A 155 -20.44 6.61 -6.88
CA ALA A 155 -21.01 6.39 -5.55
C ALA A 155 -20.05 6.89 -4.47
N LYS A 156 -19.93 8.22 -4.34
CA LYS A 156 -19.06 8.85 -3.32
C LYS A 156 -19.52 8.57 -1.91
N GLU A 157 -20.81 8.45 -1.71
CA GLU A 157 -21.45 8.16 -0.44
C GLU A 157 -22.48 7.04 -0.65
N LEU A 158 -22.31 5.95 0.08
CA LEU A 158 -23.27 4.86 0.12
C LEU A 158 -24.02 4.93 1.44
N PRO A 159 -25.34 5.13 1.42
CA PRO A 159 -26.15 5.07 2.62
C PRO A 159 -26.19 3.63 3.13
N LEU A 160 -25.35 3.33 4.11
CA LEU A 160 -25.30 2.01 4.74
C LEU A 160 -26.29 1.94 5.90
N PRO A 161 -27.07 0.86 6.04
CA PRO A 161 -27.84 0.62 7.23
C PRO A 161 -26.92 0.51 8.45
N ARG A 162 -27.36 0.99 9.61
CA ARG A 162 -26.55 1.03 10.84
C ARG A 162 -25.87 -0.29 11.18
N LEU A 163 -26.55 -1.41 10.92
CA LEU A 163 -26.02 -2.75 11.14
C LEU A 163 -24.81 -3.10 10.22
N ALA A 164 -24.72 -2.49 9.03
CA ALA A 164 -23.64 -2.74 8.07
C ALA A 164 -22.43 -1.82 8.27
N ILE A 165 -22.57 -0.71 9.00
CA ILE A 165 -21.49 0.27 9.17
C ILE A 165 -20.28 -0.36 9.87
N TRP A 166 -20.51 -1.02 11.02
CA TRP A 166 -19.42 -1.62 11.80
C TRP A 166 -18.68 -2.74 11.06
N PRO A 167 -19.34 -3.77 10.47
CA PRO A 167 -18.63 -4.80 9.73
C PRO A 167 -17.90 -4.23 8.50
N THR A 168 -18.50 -3.30 7.77
CA THR A 168 -17.86 -2.67 6.60
C THR A 168 -16.61 -1.88 7.02
N ALA A 169 -16.70 -1.05 8.07
CA ALA A 169 -15.55 -0.31 8.60
C ALA A 169 -14.45 -1.26 9.11
N THR A 170 -14.82 -2.37 9.74
CA THR A 170 -13.88 -3.38 10.23
C THR A 170 -13.14 -4.04 9.07
N VAL A 171 -13.86 -4.50 8.04
CA VAL A 171 -13.24 -5.12 6.86
C VAL A 171 -12.39 -4.12 6.07
N ALA A 172 -12.86 -2.87 5.93
CA ALA A 172 -12.10 -1.81 5.29
C ALA A 172 -10.78 -1.51 6.03
N GLY A 173 -10.83 -1.38 7.35
CA GLY A 173 -9.64 -1.18 8.18
C GLY A 173 -8.66 -2.36 8.14
N ALA A 174 -9.18 -3.58 8.05
CA ALA A 174 -8.40 -4.80 7.97
C ALA A 174 -7.94 -5.17 6.55
N SER A 175 -8.35 -4.44 5.50
CA SER A 175 -8.20 -4.84 4.10
C SER A 175 -6.77 -5.21 3.70
N MET A 176 -5.77 -4.44 4.15
CA MET A 176 -4.36 -4.75 3.91
C MET A 176 -3.93 -6.06 4.57
N TRP A 177 -4.39 -6.32 5.79
CA TRP A 177 -4.07 -7.53 6.54
C TRP A 177 -4.77 -8.76 5.96
N ILE A 178 -6.00 -8.60 5.48
CA ILE A 178 -6.72 -9.61 4.71
C ILE A 178 -5.93 -9.94 3.43
N LEU A 179 -5.48 -8.92 2.70
CA LEU A 179 -4.67 -9.09 1.48
C LEU A 179 -3.36 -9.82 1.76
N ILE A 180 -2.68 -9.51 2.86
CA ILE A 180 -1.40 -10.15 3.22
C ILE A 180 -1.61 -11.59 3.67
N SER A 181 -2.63 -11.84 4.48
CA SER A 181 -2.86 -13.16 5.09
C SER A 181 -3.53 -14.17 4.15
N HIS A 182 -4.34 -13.70 3.17
CA HIS A 182 -5.16 -14.62 2.37
C HIS A 182 -4.33 -15.62 1.56
N PHE A 183 -3.14 -15.28 1.09
CA PHE A 183 -2.26 -16.20 0.36
C PHE A 183 -1.79 -17.39 1.20
N ARG A 184 -1.79 -17.26 2.52
CA ARG A 184 -1.39 -18.32 3.44
C ARG A 184 -2.58 -19.06 4.06
N VAL A 185 -3.68 -18.35 4.27
CA VAL A 185 -4.86 -18.88 4.96
C VAL A 185 -5.84 -19.53 3.98
N PHE A 186 -6.13 -18.90 2.85
CA PHE A 186 -7.14 -19.38 1.92
C PHE A 186 -6.81 -20.71 1.24
N PRO A 187 -5.59 -20.97 0.69
CA PRO A 187 -5.31 -22.21 -0.02
C PRO A 187 -5.47 -23.47 0.81
N PRO A 188 -4.97 -23.57 2.05
CA PRO A 188 -5.20 -24.77 2.87
C PRO A 188 -6.67 -24.92 3.30
N LEU A 189 -7.39 -23.83 3.56
CA LEU A 189 -8.80 -23.89 3.93
C LEU A 189 -9.69 -24.32 2.75
N SER A 190 -9.45 -23.79 1.56
CA SER A 190 -10.27 -24.09 0.38
C SER A 190 -10.11 -25.54 -0.14
N ARG A 191 -9.08 -26.26 0.30
CA ARG A 191 -8.91 -27.71 0.01
C ARG A 191 -9.84 -28.59 0.84
N ASN A 192 -10.20 -28.14 2.05
CA ASN A 192 -10.90 -28.96 3.04
C ASN A 192 -12.28 -28.44 3.40
N LEU A 193 -12.63 -27.21 3.01
CA LEU A 193 -13.87 -26.56 3.38
C LEU A 193 -14.60 -25.98 2.14
N PRO A 194 -15.92 -25.82 2.18
CA PRO A 194 -16.67 -25.09 1.17
C PRO A 194 -16.07 -23.70 0.96
N ILE A 195 -16.00 -23.25 -0.31
CA ILE A 195 -15.29 -22.04 -0.71
C ILE A 195 -15.76 -20.79 0.04
N GLY A 196 -17.07 -20.68 0.32
CA GLY A 196 -17.64 -19.56 1.10
C GLY A 196 -17.17 -19.55 2.55
N VAL A 197 -17.05 -20.73 3.17
CA VAL A 197 -16.53 -20.87 4.55
C VAL A 197 -15.04 -20.53 4.59
N ALA A 198 -14.26 -21.07 3.64
CA ALA A 198 -12.83 -20.76 3.53
C ALA A 198 -12.59 -19.25 3.34
N PHE A 199 -13.42 -18.59 2.51
CA PHE A 199 -13.37 -17.15 2.29
C PHE A 199 -13.70 -16.37 3.58
N ALA A 200 -14.78 -16.70 4.26
CA ALA A 200 -15.18 -16.04 5.51
C ALA A 200 -14.10 -16.18 6.60
N LEU A 201 -13.53 -17.39 6.76
CA LEU A 201 -12.44 -17.63 7.72
C LEU A 201 -11.16 -16.86 7.35
N THR A 202 -10.90 -16.67 6.06
CA THR A 202 -9.75 -15.88 5.59
C THR A 202 -9.93 -14.39 5.95
N ILE A 203 -11.13 -13.85 5.77
CA ILE A 203 -11.44 -12.48 6.21
C ILE A 203 -11.28 -12.36 7.73
N ALA A 204 -11.86 -13.30 8.49
CA ALA A 204 -11.75 -13.30 9.94
C ALA A 204 -10.29 -13.35 10.42
N ALA A 205 -9.45 -14.19 9.80
CA ALA A 205 -8.02 -14.26 10.10
C ALA A 205 -7.33 -12.91 9.85
N GLY A 206 -7.59 -12.25 8.72
CA GLY A 206 -7.05 -10.91 8.43
C GLY A 206 -7.49 -9.86 9.45
N VAL A 207 -8.75 -9.88 9.89
CA VAL A 207 -9.27 -9.00 10.95
C VAL A 207 -8.57 -9.27 12.28
N VAL A 208 -8.34 -10.53 12.64
CA VAL A 208 -7.61 -10.89 13.86
C VAL A 208 -6.18 -10.36 13.81
N VAL A 209 -5.47 -10.57 12.71
CA VAL A 209 -4.11 -10.05 12.52
C VAL A 209 -4.09 -8.52 12.64
N TRP A 210 -5.04 -7.83 12.03
CA TRP A 210 -5.18 -6.39 12.17
C TRP A 210 -5.33 -5.97 13.63
N ARG A 211 -6.26 -6.58 14.38
CA ARG A 211 -6.46 -6.28 15.80
C ARG A 211 -5.22 -6.52 16.65
N LEU A 212 -4.53 -7.62 16.41
CA LEU A 212 -3.28 -7.92 17.12
C LEU A 212 -2.20 -6.87 16.85
N THR A 213 -2.07 -6.41 15.61
CA THR A 213 -1.09 -5.35 15.25
C THR A 213 -1.46 -3.99 15.84
N GLU A 214 -2.76 -3.63 15.89
CA GLU A 214 -3.21 -2.44 16.61
C GLU A 214 -2.88 -2.49 18.10
N LEU A 215 -3.16 -3.62 18.75
CA LEU A 215 -2.83 -3.82 20.17
C LEU A 215 -1.32 -3.69 20.41
N ALA A 216 -0.51 -4.38 19.61
CA ALA A 216 0.95 -4.31 19.70
C ALA A 216 1.46 -2.87 19.50
N GLY A 217 0.90 -2.13 18.53
CA GLY A 217 1.23 -0.73 18.32
C GLY A 217 0.91 0.17 19.52
N ARG A 218 -0.27 -0.01 20.12
CA ARG A 218 -0.66 0.73 21.35
C ARG A 218 0.23 0.40 22.55
N TRP A 219 0.67 -0.84 22.67
CA TRP A 219 1.61 -1.25 23.73
C TRP A 219 2.99 -0.63 23.48
N GLY A 220 3.47 -0.66 22.24
CA GLY A 220 4.73 -0.06 21.85
C GLY A 220 4.80 1.45 22.12
N SER A 221 3.74 2.20 21.77
CA SER A 221 3.66 3.64 22.04
C SER A 221 3.70 3.94 23.55
N ARG A 222 2.92 3.21 24.35
CA ARG A 222 2.94 3.36 25.82
C ARG A 222 4.32 3.13 26.44
N LEU A 223 5.04 2.12 25.94
CA LEU A 223 6.42 1.85 26.41
C LEU A 223 7.40 2.95 26.03
N ILE A 224 7.26 3.54 24.83
CA ILE A 224 8.09 4.66 24.38
C ILE A 224 7.79 5.90 25.22
N ASP A 225 6.53 6.21 25.46
CA ASP A 225 6.10 7.36 26.27
C ASP A 225 6.60 7.21 27.72
N ALA A 226 6.41 6.04 28.33
CA ALA A 226 6.94 5.75 29.66
C ALA A 226 8.48 5.88 29.77
N ARG A 227 9.21 5.51 28.70
CA ARG A 227 10.68 5.71 28.68
C ARG A 227 11.04 7.18 28.53
N ARG A 228 10.28 7.94 27.74
CA ARG A 228 10.48 9.38 27.54
C ARG A 228 10.26 10.14 28.85
N ASP A 229 9.17 9.83 29.56
CA ASP A 229 8.83 10.44 30.83
C ASP A 229 9.91 10.15 31.91
N ARG A 230 10.41 8.91 31.97
CA ARG A 230 11.54 8.55 32.85
C ARG A 230 12.83 9.29 32.53
N ARG A 231 13.09 9.60 31.24
CA ARG A 231 14.25 10.40 30.84
C ARG A 231 14.10 11.86 31.20
N MET A 232 12.90 12.40 31.12
CA MET A 232 12.59 13.79 31.49
C MET A 232 12.52 13.99 33.00
N ALA A 233 12.10 12.96 33.74
CA ALA A 233 12.03 12.95 35.20
C ALA A 233 13.41 12.71 35.88
N ARG A 234 14.49 12.40 35.15
CA ARG A 234 15.83 12.37 35.71
C ARG A 234 16.27 13.81 36.01
N PRO A 235 16.43 14.18 37.29
CA PRO A 235 16.86 15.52 37.64
C PRO A 235 18.24 15.81 37.02
N ALA A 236 18.49 17.09 36.75
CA ALA A 236 19.81 17.60 36.28
C ALA A 236 20.92 17.46 37.34
N GLU A 237 20.99 16.36 38.02
CA GLU A 237 21.76 16.09 39.22
C GLU A 237 23.22 15.67 38.96
N VAL A 238 23.72 15.93 37.76
CA VAL A 238 25.19 15.78 37.51
C VAL A 238 25.69 16.97 36.70
N ARG A 239 25.39 18.19 37.12
CA ARG A 239 26.33 19.27 36.91
C ARG A 239 27.10 19.42 38.22
N GLY A 240 28.22 18.73 38.29
CA GLY A 240 29.19 18.93 39.36
C GLY A 240 29.50 20.41 39.56
N PRO A 241 29.87 20.84 40.77
CA PRO A 241 30.14 22.24 41.07
C PRO A 241 31.13 22.79 40.05
N VAL A 242 30.74 23.88 39.36
CA VAL A 242 31.69 24.66 38.55
C VAL A 242 32.78 25.13 39.48
N VAL A 243 33.95 24.51 39.43
CA VAL A 243 35.14 24.96 40.15
C VAL A 243 35.52 26.32 39.54
N PRO A 244 35.46 27.42 40.30
CA PRO A 244 35.91 28.71 39.78
C PRO A 244 37.40 28.60 39.50
N SER A 245 37.78 28.81 38.25
CA SER A 245 39.22 28.95 37.90
C SER A 245 39.79 30.17 38.58
N LEU A 246 40.64 29.94 39.57
CA LEU A 246 41.54 30.94 40.11
C LEU A 246 42.58 31.31 39.02
N GLN A 247 42.26 32.27 38.19
CA GLN A 247 43.19 33.00 37.36
C GLN A 247 43.05 34.48 37.71
N ASN A 248 43.98 34.94 38.49
CA ASN A 248 44.63 36.25 38.47
C ASN A 248 45.08 36.66 39.88
N ILE A 249 46.25 36.24 40.26
CA ILE A 249 47.13 37.02 41.17
C ILE A 249 48.51 36.97 40.50
N GLY A 250 48.97 38.13 40.02
CA GLY A 250 50.27 38.31 39.45
C GLY A 250 50.33 39.58 38.62
#